data_c83addf8e4b5dec4919d9f77d3e13685
#
_entry.id   c83addf8e4b5dec4919d9f77d3e13685
#
_cell.length_a   1.000
_cell.length_b   1.000
_cell.length_c   1.000
_cell.angle_alpha   90.00
_cell.angle_beta   90.00
_cell.angle_gamma   90.00
#
_symmetry.space_group_name_H-M   'P 1'
#
loop_
_entity.id
_entity.type
_entity.pdbx_description
1 polymer ?
#
loop_
_entity_poly.entity_id
_entity_poly.type
_entity_poly.pdbx_seq_one_letter_code
_entity_poly.pdbx_strand_id
1 'polypeptide(L)'
;MRRHLILGAVVLILLTIYATDLFSEDREALKAFETVQKVFQNPRCQNCHIPGDSPLQFDAGTPHAMNVVRGMDGKGAAGLPCATCHADSNPPASYGPHAPPGAPHWSLPPAAHKMAWIGLPADKLCAMIKDRSSNGDRDFAALIKHVSDDKLVLWGWNPGEGRAPVPVPLDIFVTQFKRWAEAGGPCPVVGS
;
A
#
# COMPACT_ATOMS: atom_id res chain seq x y z
N MET A 1 -29.52 -3.85 49.88
CA MET A 1 -28.09 -4.19 49.69
C MET A 1 -27.84 -5.24 48.63
N ARG A 2 -28.48 -6.43 48.60
CA ARG A 2 -28.22 -7.50 47.57
C ARG A 2 -28.46 -7.08 46.11
N ARG A 3 -29.49 -6.25 45.82
CA ARG A 3 -29.81 -5.80 44.45
C ARG A 3 -28.73 -4.89 43.84
N HIS A 4 -28.10 -4.04 44.63
CA HIS A 4 -27.03 -3.15 44.14
C HIS A 4 -25.72 -3.88 43.88
N LEU A 5 -25.44 -4.94 44.63
CA LEU A 5 -24.27 -5.81 44.40
C LEU A 5 -24.36 -6.63 43.10
N ILE A 6 -25.57 -7.11 42.77
CA ILE A 6 -25.80 -7.86 41.53
C ILE A 6 -25.69 -6.93 40.31
N LEU A 7 -26.23 -5.73 40.38
CA LEU A 7 -26.11 -4.74 39.27
C LEU A 7 -24.67 -4.34 39.02
N GLY A 8 -23.88 -4.13 40.09
CA GLY A 8 -22.46 -3.80 39.99
C GLY A 8 -21.63 -4.93 39.35
N ALA A 9 -21.91 -6.18 39.70
CA ALA A 9 -21.22 -7.33 39.12
C ALA A 9 -21.53 -7.53 37.63
N VAL A 10 -22.79 -7.34 37.22
CA VAL A 10 -23.19 -7.43 35.80
C VAL A 10 -22.54 -6.34 34.96
N VAL A 11 -22.49 -5.10 35.45
CA VAL A 11 -21.82 -3.99 34.75
C VAL A 11 -20.33 -4.26 34.62
N LEU A 12 -19.68 -4.78 35.66
CA LEU A 12 -18.25 -5.10 35.61
C LEU A 12 -17.94 -6.22 34.59
N ILE A 13 -18.76 -7.27 34.52
CA ILE A 13 -18.64 -8.35 33.55
C ILE A 13 -18.84 -7.82 32.11
N LEU A 14 -19.82 -6.98 31.89
CA LEU A 14 -20.03 -6.39 30.56
C LEU A 14 -18.86 -5.51 30.13
N LEU A 15 -18.30 -4.71 31.03
CA LEU A 15 -17.13 -3.88 30.75
C LEU A 15 -15.87 -4.72 30.42
N THR A 16 -15.69 -5.87 31.12
CA THR A 16 -14.56 -6.76 30.82
C THR A 16 -14.73 -7.45 29.47
N ILE A 17 -15.94 -7.85 29.10
CA ILE A 17 -16.22 -8.47 27.80
C ILE A 17 -15.95 -7.45 26.67
N TYR A 18 -16.46 -6.23 26.79
CA TYR A 18 -16.21 -5.16 25.82
C TYR A 18 -14.71 -4.84 25.67
N ALA A 19 -13.97 -4.79 26.77
CA ALA A 19 -12.55 -4.52 26.72
C ALA A 19 -11.78 -5.65 26.01
N THR A 20 -12.11 -6.92 26.26
CA THR A 20 -11.46 -8.06 25.58
C THR A 20 -11.76 -8.10 24.09
N ASP A 21 -12.96 -7.74 23.67
CA ASP A 21 -13.34 -7.68 22.25
C ASP A 21 -12.57 -6.57 21.51
N LEU A 22 -12.46 -5.38 22.09
CA LEU A 22 -11.69 -4.26 21.49
C LEU A 22 -10.20 -4.61 21.32
N PHE A 23 -9.58 -5.21 22.34
CA PHE A 23 -8.18 -5.66 22.24
C PHE A 23 -7.98 -6.80 21.22
N SER A 24 -9.00 -7.60 20.99
CA SER A 24 -9.01 -8.67 20.00
C SER A 24 -9.08 -8.09 18.58
N GLU A 25 -9.95 -7.12 18.33
CA GLU A 25 -10.09 -6.44 17.03
C GLU A 25 -8.83 -5.69 16.64
N ASP A 26 -8.20 -4.96 17.57
CA ASP A 26 -6.94 -4.27 17.30
C ASP A 26 -5.82 -5.23 16.93
N ARG A 27 -5.71 -6.39 17.58
CA ARG A 27 -4.71 -7.40 17.23
C ARG A 27 -4.91 -7.99 15.84
N GLU A 28 -6.14 -8.29 15.47
CA GLU A 28 -6.44 -8.80 14.13
C GLU A 28 -6.21 -7.74 13.05
N ALA A 29 -6.50 -6.48 13.34
CA ALA A 29 -6.20 -5.37 12.45
C ALA A 29 -4.69 -5.14 12.29
N LEU A 30 -3.90 -5.27 13.35
CA LEU A 30 -2.44 -5.19 13.29
C LEU A 30 -1.84 -6.34 12.47
N LYS A 31 -2.33 -7.57 12.60
CA LYS A 31 -1.95 -8.69 11.73
C LYS A 31 -2.33 -8.44 10.28
N ALA A 32 -3.50 -7.85 10.03
CA ALA A 32 -3.90 -7.46 8.70
C ALA A 32 -2.93 -6.43 8.10
N PHE A 33 -2.47 -5.47 8.90
CA PHE A 33 -1.47 -4.48 8.48
C PHE A 33 -0.10 -5.11 8.14
N GLU A 34 0.32 -6.18 8.78
CA GLU A 34 1.55 -6.90 8.39
C GLU A 34 1.49 -7.37 6.92
N THR A 35 0.33 -7.82 6.47
CA THR A 35 0.10 -8.16 5.05
C THR A 35 0.18 -6.94 4.16
N VAL A 36 -0.41 -5.81 4.58
CA VAL A 36 -0.35 -4.54 3.85
C VAL A 36 1.09 -4.07 3.71
N GLN A 37 1.86 -4.06 4.80
CA GLN A 37 3.28 -3.70 4.78
C GLN A 37 4.07 -4.57 3.82
N LYS A 38 3.88 -5.89 3.87
CA LYS A 38 4.57 -6.85 3.01
C LYS A 38 4.32 -6.59 1.53
N VAL A 39 3.10 -6.19 1.16
CA VAL A 39 2.74 -5.83 -0.21
C VAL A 39 3.37 -4.48 -0.60
N PHE A 40 3.23 -3.45 0.24
CA PHE A 40 3.71 -2.11 -0.08
C PHE A 40 5.25 -2.04 -0.18
N GLN A 41 5.95 -2.89 0.55
CA GLN A 41 7.41 -3.02 0.48
C GLN A 41 7.90 -4.06 -0.56
N ASN A 42 6.99 -4.61 -1.37
CA ASN A 42 7.37 -5.42 -2.52
C ASN A 42 7.90 -4.53 -3.66
N PRO A 43 8.88 -4.97 -4.46
CA PRO A 43 9.41 -4.20 -5.60
C PRO A 43 8.34 -3.68 -6.57
N ARG A 44 7.21 -4.40 -6.72
CA ARG A 44 6.09 -3.95 -7.58
C ARG A 44 5.44 -2.65 -7.11
N CYS A 45 5.55 -2.35 -5.84
CA CYS A 45 4.99 -1.13 -5.24
C CYS A 45 6.11 -0.12 -4.91
N GLN A 46 7.11 -0.54 -4.14
CA GLN A 46 8.14 0.38 -3.65
C GLN A 46 9.07 0.95 -4.74
N ASN A 47 9.17 0.32 -5.93
CA ASN A 47 9.96 0.88 -7.03
C ASN A 47 9.41 2.21 -7.59
N CYS A 48 8.10 2.45 -7.39
CA CYS A 48 7.45 3.73 -7.70
C CYS A 48 7.30 4.63 -6.47
N HIS A 49 7.13 4.04 -5.28
CA HIS A 49 6.98 4.74 -4.00
C HIS A 49 8.35 4.99 -3.35
N ILE A 50 9.11 5.90 -3.93
CA ILE A 50 10.52 6.21 -3.64
C ILE A 50 10.69 7.60 -3.02
N PRO A 51 11.70 7.83 -2.18
CA PRO A 51 11.97 9.16 -1.62
C PRO A 51 12.55 10.13 -2.65
N GLY A 52 13.34 9.62 -3.59
CA GLY A 52 13.92 10.39 -4.69
C GLY A 52 12.96 10.62 -5.86
N ASP A 53 13.50 11.07 -6.98
CA ASP A 53 12.74 11.35 -8.20
C ASP A 53 13.05 10.38 -9.34
N SER A 54 14.10 9.55 -9.23
CA SER A 54 14.38 8.48 -10.19
C SER A 54 13.71 7.19 -9.73
N PRO A 55 12.75 6.63 -10.48
CA PRO A 55 12.11 5.36 -10.13
C PRO A 55 13.12 4.22 -10.13
N LEU A 56 12.74 3.12 -9.46
CA LEU A 56 13.50 1.88 -9.53
C LEU A 56 12.88 0.92 -10.55
N GLN A 57 13.68 -0.05 -11.00
CA GLN A 57 13.24 -1.07 -11.96
C GLN A 57 13.69 -2.46 -11.51
N PHE A 58 13.07 -3.49 -12.07
CA PHE A 58 13.32 -4.91 -11.81
C PHE A 58 13.02 -5.32 -10.35
N ASP A 59 13.17 -6.59 -10.09
CA ASP A 59 12.96 -7.17 -8.76
C ASP A 59 14.06 -6.76 -7.77
N ALA A 60 15.24 -6.45 -8.29
CA ALA A 60 16.38 -5.98 -7.50
C ALA A 60 16.29 -4.50 -7.09
N GLY A 61 15.30 -3.73 -7.58
CA GLY A 61 15.16 -2.31 -7.24
C GLY A 61 16.33 -1.46 -7.71
N THR A 62 16.85 -1.72 -8.91
CA THR A 62 17.94 -0.92 -9.48
C THR A 62 17.44 0.41 -10.02
N PRO A 63 18.26 1.48 -10.03
CA PRO A 63 17.85 2.76 -10.64
C PRO A 63 17.35 2.56 -12.08
N HIS A 64 16.30 3.27 -12.44
CA HIS A 64 15.73 3.21 -13.78
C HIS A 64 16.75 3.70 -14.82
N ALA A 65 16.92 2.94 -15.91
CA ALA A 65 17.79 3.33 -17.00
C ALA A 65 17.36 4.67 -17.63
N MET A 66 18.23 5.27 -18.43
CA MET A 66 18.00 6.49 -19.21
C MET A 66 17.74 7.76 -18.38
N ASN A 67 18.14 7.77 -17.09
CA ASN A 67 17.97 8.93 -16.20
C ASN A 67 16.51 9.44 -16.12
N VAL A 68 15.56 8.54 -16.15
CA VAL A 68 14.14 8.88 -16.02
C VAL A 68 13.91 9.52 -14.65
N VAL A 69 13.12 10.59 -14.62
CA VAL A 69 12.74 11.30 -13.40
C VAL A 69 11.23 11.47 -13.31
N ARG A 70 10.73 11.64 -12.08
CA ARG A 70 9.30 11.77 -11.74
C ARG A 70 8.58 12.88 -12.53
N GLY A 71 9.20 14.04 -12.71
CA GLY A 71 8.47 15.24 -13.11
C GLY A 71 7.54 15.76 -12.01
N MET A 72 6.83 16.87 -12.27
CA MET A 72 5.97 17.51 -11.26
C MET A 72 4.73 16.66 -10.90
N ASP A 73 4.10 16.08 -11.90
CA ASP A 73 2.84 15.33 -11.79
C ASP A 73 3.04 13.80 -11.76
N GLY A 74 4.28 13.34 -11.68
CA GLY A 74 4.62 11.91 -11.67
C GLY A 74 4.72 11.25 -13.05
N LYS A 75 4.45 11.98 -14.14
CA LYS A 75 4.39 11.43 -15.50
C LYS A 75 5.69 11.51 -16.30
N GLY A 76 6.79 11.79 -15.62
CA GLY A 76 8.11 11.97 -16.24
C GLY A 76 8.43 13.43 -16.53
N ALA A 77 9.66 13.69 -16.98
CA ALA A 77 10.06 15.00 -17.44
C ALA A 77 9.39 15.35 -18.77
N ALA A 78 9.22 16.65 -19.04
CA ALA A 78 8.59 17.13 -20.28
C ALA A 78 9.26 16.59 -21.56
N GLY A 79 10.59 16.41 -21.54
CA GLY A 79 11.35 15.83 -22.65
C GLY A 79 11.36 14.29 -22.72
N LEU A 80 10.92 13.60 -21.65
CA LEU A 80 10.87 12.15 -21.55
C LEU A 80 9.70 11.70 -20.67
N PRO A 81 8.45 11.81 -21.17
CA PRO A 81 7.29 11.29 -20.45
C PRO A 81 7.33 9.77 -20.28
N CYS A 82 6.79 9.24 -19.18
CA CYS A 82 6.70 7.80 -18.94
C CYS A 82 6.01 7.07 -20.11
N ALA A 83 4.96 7.64 -20.67
CA ALA A 83 4.19 7.09 -21.79
C ALA A 83 4.99 6.96 -23.10
N THR A 84 6.21 7.53 -23.19
CA THR A 84 7.10 7.30 -24.35
C THR A 84 7.46 5.82 -24.48
N CYS A 85 7.60 5.11 -23.35
CA CYS A 85 8.00 3.69 -23.32
C CYS A 85 6.93 2.77 -22.69
N HIS A 86 6.09 3.30 -21.79
CA HIS A 86 5.07 2.54 -21.07
C HIS A 86 3.69 2.74 -21.70
N ALA A 87 3.19 1.69 -22.35
CA ALA A 87 1.85 1.67 -22.95
C ALA A 87 0.76 1.36 -21.89
N ASP A 88 -0.50 1.40 -22.28
CA ASP A 88 -1.65 1.09 -21.41
C ASP A 88 -1.81 -0.40 -21.04
N SER A 89 -0.93 -1.26 -21.57
CA SER A 89 -0.90 -2.69 -21.26
C SER A 89 0.50 -3.25 -21.42
N ASN A 90 0.77 -4.37 -20.75
CA ASN A 90 2.02 -5.10 -20.95
C ASN A 90 2.17 -5.52 -22.41
N PRO A 91 3.40 -5.46 -22.96
CA PRO A 91 3.67 -5.96 -24.30
C PRO A 91 3.51 -7.49 -24.34
N PRO A 92 3.34 -8.09 -25.54
CA PRO A 92 3.39 -9.53 -25.71
C PRO A 92 4.72 -10.13 -25.20
N ALA A 93 4.68 -11.34 -24.66
CA ALA A 93 5.86 -12.05 -24.14
C ALA A 93 6.98 -12.20 -25.17
N SER A 94 6.64 -12.18 -26.46
CA SER A 94 7.62 -12.23 -27.56
C SER A 94 8.59 -11.04 -27.60
N TYR A 95 8.28 -9.92 -26.91
CA TYR A 95 9.21 -8.79 -26.77
C TYR A 95 10.31 -9.06 -25.72
N GLY A 96 10.19 -10.14 -24.96
CA GLY A 96 11.19 -10.57 -23.97
C GLY A 96 10.99 -9.98 -22.58
N PRO A 97 11.77 -10.48 -21.60
CA PRO A 97 11.53 -10.22 -20.17
C PRO A 97 11.85 -8.81 -19.70
N HIS A 98 12.55 -8.02 -20.49
CA HIS A 98 12.99 -6.67 -20.14
C HIS A 98 12.26 -5.58 -20.93
N ALA A 99 11.27 -5.93 -21.73
CA ALA A 99 10.43 -4.94 -22.41
C ALA A 99 9.76 -4.02 -21.39
N PRO A 100 9.61 -2.70 -21.67
CA PRO A 100 8.90 -1.79 -20.79
C PRO A 100 7.50 -2.32 -20.48
N PRO A 101 7.12 -2.46 -19.20
CA PRO A 101 5.79 -2.91 -18.84
C PRO A 101 4.77 -1.81 -19.10
N GLY A 102 3.48 -2.15 -19.10
CA GLY A 102 2.42 -1.19 -19.33
C GLY A 102 1.21 -1.41 -18.43
N ALA A 103 0.59 -0.30 -18.06
CA ALA A 103 -0.73 -0.20 -17.46
C ALA A 103 -1.30 1.19 -17.74
N PRO A 104 -2.63 1.38 -17.72
CA PRO A 104 -3.22 2.69 -17.91
C PRO A 104 -2.67 3.72 -16.93
N HIS A 105 -2.39 4.92 -17.43
CA HIS A 105 -1.89 6.05 -16.63
C HIS A 105 -0.55 5.80 -15.93
N TRP A 106 0.38 5.09 -16.56
CA TRP A 106 1.71 4.80 -16.01
C TRP A 106 2.39 6.05 -15.49
N SER A 107 2.59 6.10 -14.17
CA SER A 107 3.13 7.27 -13.48
C SER A 107 3.68 6.89 -12.11
N LEU A 108 4.51 7.76 -11.56
CA LEU A 108 4.85 7.77 -10.14
C LEU A 108 3.80 8.57 -9.36
N PRO A 109 3.70 8.42 -8.03
CA PRO A 109 3.02 9.42 -7.21
C PRO A 109 3.59 10.80 -7.47
N PRO A 110 2.79 11.89 -7.51
CA PRO A 110 3.28 13.23 -7.78
C PRO A 110 4.29 13.69 -6.72
N ALA A 111 5.14 14.66 -7.07
CA ALA A 111 6.22 15.13 -6.20
C ALA A 111 5.72 15.63 -4.83
N ALA A 112 4.51 16.19 -4.76
CA ALA A 112 3.88 16.63 -3.52
C ALA A 112 3.48 15.48 -2.58
N HIS A 113 3.26 14.26 -3.10
CA HIS A 113 2.74 13.11 -2.36
C HIS A 113 3.49 11.83 -2.75
N LYS A 114 4.82 11.82 -2.56
CA LYS A 114 5.69 10.71 -2.99
C LYS A 114 5.35 9.38 -2.37
N MET A 115 4.82 9.37 -1.14
CA MET A 115 4.50 8.12 -0.43
C MET A 115 5.66 7.12 -0.47
N ALA A 116 6.83 7.55 0.03
CA ALA A 116 8.05 6.73 -0.05
C ALA A 116 8.01 5.60 0.99
N TRP A 117 8.07 4.33 0.53
CA TRP A 117 7.89 3.17 1.41
C TRP A 117 9.17 2.37 1.66
N ILE A 118 10.22 2.61 0.87
CA ILE A 118 11.47 1.85 0.94
C ILE A 118 12.09 1.97 2.32
N GLY A 119 12.28 0.84 3.00
CA GLY A 119 12.96 0.77 4.29
C GLY A 119 12.23 1.43 5.46
N LEU A 120 10.96 1.85 5.28
CA LEU A 120 10.20 2.41 6.39
C LEU A 120 9.84 1.33 7.42
N PRO A 121 10.04 1.62 8.73
CA PRO A 121 9.45 0.82 9.80
C PRO A 121 7.92 0.76 9.69
N ALA A 122 7.33 -0.32 10.21
CA ALA A 122 5.89 -0.58 10.11
C ALA A 122 5.03 0.57 10.66
N ASP A 123 5.42 1.15 11.79
CA ASP A 123 4.73 2.29 12.42
C ASP A 123 4.75 3.54 11.52
N LYS A 124 5.88 3.84 10.88
CA LYS A 124 6.04 4.99 9.98
C LYS A 124 5.29 4.80 8.67
N LEU A 125 5.33 3.58 8.11
CA LEU A 125 4.55 3.24 6.93
C LEU A 125 3.05 3.38 7.19
N CYS A 126 2.58 2.82 8.31
CA CYS A 126 1.19 2.92 8.73
C CYS A 126 0.75 4.38 8.90
N ALA A 127 1.53 5.18 9.63
CA ALA A 127 1.23 6.59 9.83
C ALA A 127 1.16 7.36 8.49
N MET A 128 2.12 7.11 7.58
CA MET A 128 2.15 7.75 6.26
C MET A 128 0.92 7.41 5.41
N ILE A 129 0.46 6.16 5.42
CA ILE A 129 -0.73 5.74 4.66
C ILE A 129 -1.97 6.49 5.16
N LYS A 130 -2.08 6.71 6.47
CA LYS A 130 -3.21 7.39 7.11
C LYS A 130 -3.16 8.91 6.99
N ASP A 131 -1.97 9.46 6.81
CA ASP A 131 -1.79 10.91 6.74
C ASP A 131 -2.31 11.45 5.40
N ARG A 132 -3.43 12.15 5.45
CA ARG A 132 -4.10 12.74 4.30
C ARG A 132 -3.22 13.77 3.58
N SER A 133 -2.34 14.46 4.29
CA SER A 133 -1.38 15.38 3.69
C SER A 133 -0.32 14.67 2.84
N SER A 134 0.01 13.43 3.21
CA SER A 134 0.98 12.59 2.49
C SER A 134 0.34 11.75 1.39
N ASN A 135 -0.90 11.24 1.60
CA ASN A 135 -1.53 10.27 0.71
C ASN A 135 -2.40 10.88 -0.42
N GLY A 136 -2.36 12.20 -0.61
CA GLY A 136 -3.15 12.90 -1.61
C GLY A 136 -4.61 13.06 -1.22
N ASP A 137 -4.84 13.37 0.05
CA ASP A 137 -6.14 13.66 0.70
C ASP A 137 -7.15 12.49 0.64
N ARG A 138 -6.66 11.25 0.66
CA ARG A 138 -7.50 10.05 0.64
C ARG A 138 -7.93 9.64 2.05
N ASP A 139 -9.22 9.44 2.26
CA ASP A 139 -9.76 8.70 3.40
C ASP A 139 -9.65 7.17 3.17
N PHE A 140 -10.06 6.37 4.14
CA PHE A 140 -9.99 4.92 4.03
C PHE A 140 -10.81 4.35 2.87
N ALA A 141 -11.98 4.91 2.57
CA ALA A 141 -12.81 4.46 1.45
C ALA A 141 -12.09 4.70 0.11
N ALA A 142 -11.49 5.88 -0.06
CA ALA A 142 -10.70 6.22 -1.24
C ALA A 142 -9.42 5.38 -1.35
N LEU A 143 -8.75 5.06 -0.22
CA LEU A 143 -7.60 4.17 -0.19
C LEU A 143 -7.97 2.74 -0.58
N ILE A 144 -9.06 2.19 -0.02
CA ILE A 144 -9.58 0.87 -0.39
C ILE A 144 -9.87 0.83 -1.89
N LYS A 145 -10.57 1.83 -2.42
CA LYS A 145 -10.87 1.93 -3.85
C LYS A 145 -9.59 1.97 -4.69
N HIS A 146 -8.60 2.77 -4.28
CA HIS A 146 -7.31 2.86 -4.97
C HIS A 146 -6.60 1.51 -5.06
N VAL A 147 -6.48 0.77 -3.95
CA VAL A 147 -5.78 -0.53 -3.95
C VAL A 147 -6.58 -1.65 -4.59
N SER A 148 -7.91 -1.50 -4.75
CA SER A 148 -8.79 -2.53 -5.34
C SER A 148 -9.04 -2.37 -6.83
N ASP A 149 -9.06 -1.12 -7.33
CA ASP A 149 -9.62 -0.82 -8.66
C ASP A 149 -8.62 -0.16 -9.61
N ASP A 150 -7.59 0.51 -9.08
CA ASP A 150 -6.63 1.24 -9.90
C ASP A 150 -5.79 0.27 -10.73
N LYS A 151 -5.87 0.40 -12.05
CA LYS A 151 -5.21 -0.51 -12.99
C LYS A 151 -3.69 -0.48 -12.88
N LEU A 152 -3.10 0.67 -12.53
CA LEU A 152 -1.67 0.79 -12.31
C LEU A 152 -1.25 0.03 -11.03
N VAL A 153 -2.06 0.08 -9.97
CA VAL A 153 -1.82 -0.69 -8.74
C VAL A 153 -1.99 -2.19 -9.02
N LEU A 154 -3.06 -2.57 -9.73
CA LEU A 154 -3.35 -3.96 -10.08
C LEU A 154 -2.30 -4.60 -10.98
N TRP A 155 -1.53 -3.79 -11.73
CA TRP A 155 -0.38 -4.27 -12.50
C TRP A 155 0.62 -5.03 -11.63
N GLY A 156 0.76 -4.71 -10.36
CA GLY A 156 1.65 -5.42 -9.44
C GLY A 156 1.41 -6.93 -9.35
N TRP A 157 0.21 -7.40 -9.67
CA TRP A 157 -0.16 -8.83 -9.70
C TRP A 157 -0.09 -9.46 -11.10
N ASN A 158 0.06 -8.63 -12.13
CA ASN A 158 0.31 -9.09 -13.50
C ASN A 158 1.37 -8.18 -14.16
N PRO A 159 2.63 -8.23 -13.69
CA PRO A 159 3.67 -7.26 -14.07
C PRO A 159 4.30 -7.53 -15.46
N GLY A 160 3.82 -8.51 -16.17
CA GLY A 160 4.39 -8.91 -17.46
C GLY A 160 5.61 -9.81 -17.36
N GLU A 161 6.13 -10.20 -18.52
CA GLU A 161 7.20 -11.17 -18.66
C GLU A 161 8.49 -10.76 -17.90
N GLY A 162 9.15 -11.73 -17.26
CA GLY A 162 10.41 -11.53 -16.56
C GLY A 162 10.33 -10.78 -15.22
N ARG A 163 9.12 -10.56 -14.67
CA ARG A 163 8.91 -9.90 -13.39
C ARG A 163 8.07 -10.77 -12.46
N ALA A 164 8.57 -10.99 -11.25
CA ALA A 164 7.79 -11.70 -10.24
C ALA A 164 6.56 -10.85 -9.81
N PRO A 165 5.33 -11.39 -9.81
CA PRO A 165 4.19 -10.71 -9.27
C PRO A 165 4.30 -10.54 -7.74
N VAL A 166 3.47 -9.68 -7.16
CA VAL A 166 3.29 -9.62 -5.72
C VAL A 166 2.90 -11.02 -5.20
N PRO A 167 3.65 -11.59 -4.23
CA PRO A 167 3.43 -12.98 -3.80
C PRO A 167 2.16 -13.19 -2.96
N VAL A 168 1.61 -12.12 -2.38
CA VAL A 168 0.33 -12.15 -1.67
C VAL A 168 -0.80 -12.07 -2.70
N PRO A 169 -1.75 -13.02 -2.75
CA PRO A 169 -2.90 -12.94 -3.66
C PRO A 169 -3.67 -11.61 -3.50
N LEU A 170 -4.16 -11.06 -4.60
CA LEU A 170 -4.83 -9.76 -4.61
C LEU A 170 -6.06 -9.71 -3.71
N ASP A 171 -6.90 -10.73 -3.74
CA ASP A 171 -8.09 -10.87 -2.92
C ASP A 171 -7.76 -10.90 -1.42
N ILE A 172 -6.68 -11.60 -1.05
CA ILE A 172 -6.17 -11.64 0.32
C ILE A 172 -5.68 -10.24 0.73
N PHE A 173 -4.87 -9.59 -0.10
CA PHE A 173 -4.38 -8.24 0.18
C PHE A 173 -5.53 -7.24 0.39
N VAL A 174 -6.49 -7.20 -0.54
CA VAL A 174 -7.65 -6.30 -0.45
C VAL A 174 -8.49 -6.59 0.79
N THR A 175 -8.70 -7.87 1.13
CA THR A 175 -9.42 -8.27 2.34
C THR A 175 -8.70 -7.79 3.60
N GLN A 176 -7.37 -7.97 3.68
CA GLN A 176 -6.60 -7.52 4.84
C GLN A 176 -6.53 -5.99 4.92
N PHE A 177 -6.39 -5.30 3.79
CA PHE A 177 -6.42 -3.85 3.75
C PHE A 177 -7.75 -3.29 4.26
N LYS A 178 -8.88 -3.85 3.82
CA LYS A 178 -10.21 -3.50 4.31
C LYS A 178 -10.35 -3.73 5.81
N ARG A 179 -10.00 -4.92 6.29
CA ARG A 179 -10.04 -5.25 7.72
C ARG A 179 -9.27 -4.24 8.57
N TRP A 180 -8.05 -3.91 8.16
CA TRP A 180 -7.24 -2.91 8.84
C TRP A 180 -7.89 -1.52 8.82
N ALA A 181 -8.37 -1.07 7.66
CA ALA A 181 -8.99 0.24 7.49
C ALA A 181 -10.31 0.38 8.27
N GLU A 182 -11.17 -0.64 8.26
CA GLU A 182 -12.45 -0.69 8.95
C GLU A 182 -12.30 -0.69 10.47
N ALA A 183 -11.21 -1.23 10.99
CA ALA A 183 -10.83 -1.14 12.41
C ALA A 183 -10.19 0.23 12.78
N GLY A 184 -10.27 1.24 11.90
CA GLY A 184 -9.69 2.58 12.15
C GLY A 184 -8.20 2.67 11.86
N GLY A 185 -7.61 1.65 11.26
CA GLY A 185 -6.22 1.63 10.84
C GLY A 185 -5.22 1.72 12.00
N PRO A 186 -5.25 0.83 13.01
CA PRO A 186 -4.28 0.85 14.10
C PRO A 186 -2.87 0.66 13.56
N CYS A 187 -1.90 1.40 14.12
CA CYS A 187 -0.51 1.30 13.74
C CYS A 187 0.30 0.50 14.77
N PRO A 188 1.26 -0.33 14.32
CA PRO A 188 2.19 -0.99 15.23
C PRO A 188 2.92 0.01 16.10
N VAL A 189 3.20 -0.36 17.36
CA VAL A 189 4.01 0.44 18.28
C VAL A 189 5.45 -0.07 18.21
N VAL A 190 6.42 0.84 18.06
CA VAL A 190 7.84 0.47 18.07
C VAL A 190 8.22 -0.08 19.44
N GLY A 191 8.67 -1.33 19.49
CA GLY A 191 9.17 -1.96 20.71
C GLY A 191 8.17 -2.84 21.46
N SER A 192 7.06 -3.23 20.85
CA SER A 192 6.18 -4.29 21.37
C SER A 192 6.61 -5.68 20.93
#